data_35cbd47177ffcf07ee3fdf4595427a6b
#
_entry.id   35cbd47177ffcf07ee3fdf4595427a6b
#
_cell.length_a   1.000
_cell.length_b   1.000
_cell.length_c   1.000
_cell.angle_alpha   90.00
_cell.angle_beta   90.00
_cell.angle_gamma   90.00
#
_symmetry.space_group_name_H-M   'P 1'
#
loop_
_entity.id
_entity.type
_entity.pdbx_description
1 polymer ?
#
loop_
_entity_poly.entity_id
_entity_poly.type
_entity_poly.pdbx_seq_one_letter_code
_entity_poly.pdbx_strand_id
1 'polypeptide(L)'
;MTRETTPERTPQAEQAEQVERAAQAEPTLRQKIVLAAAELLEDGGLEAVSTRAVAARAGVPTPSIFRIFGDKDGLLEEVAEHGFRRYLAVKAELLSGDDSVQVLRDAWDLHIRFGLEHPAYYALVYGQVRPGHLPQAGRRAAADLHHMITQVAAAGRLRMSVERATEVMHSAGVGTILTLVSHPEAERDPRTSDAAREMVINALTLPPAADGDEPPGGTLASSAMALLVALGQDDTAPLSPAERALLLEWLNRLADATD
;
A
#
# COMPACT_ATOMS: atom_id res chain seq x y z
N MET A 1 -10.68 -61.16 2.44
CA MET A 1 -11.18 -59.86 2.87
C MET A 1 -10.04 -58.85 2.84
N THR A 2 -9.87 -58.21 1.70
CA THR A 2 -8.82 -57.20 1.47
C THR A 2 -9.39 -55.84 1.85
N ARG A 3 -8.81 -55.18 2.86
CA ARG A 3 -9.18 -53.80 3.23
C ARG A 3 -8.55 -52.83 2.22
N GLU A 4 -9.36 -52.17 1.44
CA GLU A 4 -8.97 -50.97 0.66
C GLU A 4 -8.67 -49.82 1.61
N THR A 5 -7.39 -49.42 1.65
CA THR A 5 -6.95 -48.22 2.34
C THR A 5 -7.22 -47.03 1.39
N THR A 6 -8.19 -46.20 1.73
CA THR A 6 -8.40 -44.90 1.07
C THR A 6 -7.16 -44.01 1.33
N PRO A 7 -6.55 -43.41 0.29
CA PRO A 7 -5.38 -42.56 0.51
C PRO A 7 -5.77 -41.29 1.28
N GLU A 8 -5.09 -41.00 2.38
CA GLU A 8 -5.19 -39.75 3.13
C GLU A 8 -4.82 -38.58 2.21
N ARG A 9 -5.77 -37.68 1.98
CA ARG A 9 -5.53 -36.43 1.23
C ARG A 9 -4.66 -35.53 2.08
N THR A 10 -3.58 -35.02 1.49
CA THR A 10 -2.70 -34.03 2.15
C THR A 10 -3.39 -32.67 2.26
N PRO A 11 -3.19 -31.89 3.34
CA PRO A 11 -3.79 -30.55 3.52
C PRO A 11 -3.51 -29.59 2.35
N GLN A 12 -2.39 -29.76 1.67
CA GLN A 12 -2.02 -28.98 0.48
C GLN A 12 -2.88 -29.31 -0.76
N ALA A 13 -3.28 -30.59 -0.93
CA ALA A 13 -4.18 -30.98 -2.01
C ALA A 13 -5.60 -30.46 -1.79
N GLU A 14 -6.07 -30.41 -0.54
CA GLU A 14 -7.38 -29.84 -0.20
C GLU A 14 -7.40 -28.31 -0.39
N GLN A 15 -6.31 -27.61 -0.06
CA GLN A 15 -6.18 -26.17 -0.33
C GLN A 15 -6.13 -25.88 -1.83
N ALA A 16 -5.42 -26.66 -2.63
CA ALA A 16 -5.38 -26.50 -4.08
C ALA A 16 -6.76 -26.72 -4.72
N GLU A 17 -7.49 -27.77 -4.32
CA GLU A 17 -8.86 -28.02 -4.77
C GLU A 17 -9.85 -26.90 -4.35
N GLN A 18 -9.67 -26.30 -3.15
CA GLN A 18 -10.49 -25.18 -2.69
C GLN A 18 -10.22 -23.91 -3.51
N VAL A 19 -8.96 -23.63 -3.83
CA VAL A 19 -8.57 -22.49 -4.69
C VAL A 19 -9.11 -22.68 -6.12
N GLU A 20 -9.03 -23.89 -6.65
CA GLU A 20 -9.53 -24.22 -7.99
C GLU A 20 -11.06 -24.17 -8.07
N ARG A 21 -11.78 -24.65 -7.05
CA ARG A 21 -13.25 -24.51 -6.93
C ARG A 21 -13.69 -23.07 -6.75
N ALA A 22 -12.92 -22.25 -6.01
CA ALA A 22 -13.19 -20.81 -5.85
C ALA A 22 -12.98 -20.05 -7.18
N ALA A 23 -12.00 -20.47 -7.98
CA ALA A 23 -11.73 -19.89 -9.31
C ALA A 23 -12.78 -20.28 -10.35
N GLN A 24 -13.45 -21.41 -10.19
CA GLN A 24 -14.51 -21.91 -11.09
C GLN A 24 -15.93 -21.54 -10.65
N ALA A 25 -16.11 -20.97 -9.45
CA ALA A 25 -17.41 -20.54 -8.97
C ALA A 25 -17.94 -19.36 -9.80
N GLU A 26 -19.20 -19.42 -10.24
CA GLU A 26 -19.83 -18.26 -10.87
C GLU A 26 -19.75 -17.04 -9.95
N PRO A 27 -19.40 -15.85 -10.50
CA PRO A 27 -19.26 -14.65 -9.68
C PRO A 27 -20.59 -14.34 -8.97
N THR A 28 -20.51 -14.03 -7.69
CA THR A 28 -21.66 -13.61 -6.90
C THR A 28 -22.28 -12.34 -7.49
N LEU A 29 -23.54 -12.05 -7.15
CA LEU A 29 -24.20 -10.82 -7.62
C LEU A 29 -23.39 -9.56 -7.25
N ARG A 30 -22.78 -9.50 -6.05
CA ARG A 30 -21.88 -8.44 -5.63
C ARG A 30 -20.68 -8.32 -6.57
N GLN A 31 -20.00 -9.41 -6.85
CA GLN A 31 -18.86 -9.44 -7.77
C GLN A 31 -19.24 -9.04 -9.20
N LYS A 32 -20.40 -9.50 -9.72
CA LYS A 32 -20.90 -9.09 -11.05
C LYS A 32 -21.10 -7.58 -11.16
N ILE A 33 -21.61 -6.94 -10.09
CA ILE A 33 -21.81 -5.49 -10.08
C ILE A 33 -20.47 -4.75 -9.98
N VAL A 34 -19.52 -5.22 -9.15
CA VAL A 34 -18.19 -4.62 -9.05
C VAL A 34 -17.44 -4.71 -10.37
N LEU A 35 -17.46 -5.86 -11.04
CA LEU A 35 -16.84 -6.04 -12.37
C LEU A 35 -17.45 -5.10 -13.42
N ALA A 36 -18.78 -5.00 -13.48
CA ALA A 36 -19.46 -4.08 -14.38
C ALA A 36 -19.10 -2.61 -14.12
N ALA A 37 -18.93 -2.23 -12.86
CA ALA A 37 -18.50 -0.88 -12.49
C ALA A 37 -17.02 -0.66 -12.82
N ALA A 38 -16.17 -1.67 -12.67
CA ALA A 38 -14.76 -1.65 -13.02
C ALA A 38 -14.57 -1.45 -14.54
N GLU A 39 -15.31 -2.20 -15.37
CA GLU A 39 -15.31 -2.03 -16.82
C GLU A 39 -15.71 -0.60 -17.23
N LEU A 40 -16.79 -0.05 -16.64
CA LEU A 40 -17.21 1.33 -16.91
C LEU A 40 -16.15 2.35 -16.49
N LEU A 41 -15.45 2.10 -15.40
CA LEU A 41 -14.36 2.95 -14.92
C LEU A 41 -13.19 2.95 -15.91
N GLU A 42 -12.80 1.79 -16.42
CA GLU A 42 -11.73 1.65 -17.40
C GLU A 42 -12.10 2.26 -18.76
N ASP A 43 -13.34 2.05 -19.23
CA ASP A 43 -13.82 2.54 -20.50
C ASP A 43 -13.98 4.07 -20.57
N GLY A 44 -14.47 4.69 -19.50
CA GLY A 44 -14.88 6.10 -19.51
C GLY A 44 -14.60 6.89 -18.23
N GLY A 45 -13.73 6.37 -17.37
CA GLY A 45 -13.37 7.02 -16.12
C GLY A 45 -14.54 7.09 -15.13
N LEU A 46 -14.36 7.89 -14.07
CA LEU A 46 -15.33 8.00 -12.98
C LEU A 46 -16.69 8.57 -13.41
N GLU A 47 -16.70 9.40 -14.46
CA GLU A 47 -17.93 10.01 -15.01
C GLU A 47 -18.86 8.95 -15.62
N ALA A 48 -18.31 7.87 -16.18
CA ALA A 48 -19.09 6.75 -16.72
C ALA A 48 -19.73 5.90 -15.63
N VAL A 49 -19.20 5.92 -14.40
CA VAL A 49 -19.68 5.08 -13.29
C VAL A 49 -20.87 5.75 -12.59
N SER A 50 -22.07 5.57 -13.15
CA SER A 50 -23.33 5.92 -12.48
C SER A 50 -24.06 4.63 -12.03
N THR A 51 -24.82 4.70 -10.93
CA THR A 51 -25.58 3.53 -10.43
C THR A 51 -26.53 2.97 -11.50
N ARG A 52 -27.08 3.81 -12.38
CA ARG A 52 -27.91 3.40 -13.49
C ARG A 52 -27.11 2.67 -14.60
N ALA A 53 -25.95 3.20 -14.97
CA ALA A 53 -25.06 2.57 -15.96
C ALA A 53 -24.54 1.23 -15.47
N VAL A 54 -24.11 1.16 -14.20
CA VAL A 54 -23.66 -0.08 -13.57
C VAL A 54 -24.76 -1.11 -13.49
N ALA A 55 -25.98 -0.73 -13.09
CA ALA A 55 -27.13 -1.64 -13.05
C ALA A 55 -27.45 -2.21 -14.44
N ALA A 56 -27.43 -1.37 -15.47
CA ALA A 56 -27.64 -1.78 -16.85
C ALA A 56 -26.54 -2.74 -17.34
N ARG A 57 -25.27 -2.43 -17.10
CA ARG A 57 -24.10 -3.26 -17.48
C ARG A 57 -24.11 -4.61 -16.76
N ALA A 58 -24.45 -4.63 -15.47
CA ALA A 58 -24.52 -5.85 -14.66
C ALA A 58 -25.80 -6.67 -14.90
N GLY A 59 -26.77 -6.16 -15.66
CA GLY A 59 -28.06 -6.83 -15.89
C GLY A 59 -28.93 -6.95 -14.64
N VAL A 60 -28.90 -5.95 -13.73
CA VAL A 60 -29.62 -5.96 -12.45
C VAL A 60 -30.52 -4.74 -12.30
N PRO A 61 -31.60 -4.80 -11.49
CA PRO A 61 -32.37 -3.62 -11.13
C PRO A 61 -31.51 -2.63 -10.32
N THR A 62 -31.61 -1.33 -10.60
CA THR A 62 -30.87 -0.29 -9.86
C THR A 62 -31.03 -0.35 -8.34
N PRO A 63 -32.19 -0.69 -7.73
CA PRO A 63 -32.32 -0.88 -6.29
C PRO A 63 -31.40 -1.95 -5.69
N SER A 64 -30.94 -2.91 -6.50
CA SER A 64 -29.99 -3.93 -6.04
C SER A 64 -28.66 -3.35 -5.63
N ILE A 65 -28.20 -2.28 -6.29
CA ILE A 65 -26.95 -1.58 -5.95
C ILE A 65 -27.05 -0.97 -4.56
N PHE A 66 -28.13 -0.22 -4.30
CA PHE A 66 -28.36 0.42 -3.00
C PHE A 66 -28.49 -0.61 -1.86
N ARG A 67 -29.16 -1.74 -2.12
CA ARG A 67 -29.31 -2.81 -1.16
C ARG A 67 -27.98 -3.49 -0.78
N ILE A 68 -27.04 -3.60 -1.76
CA ILE A 68 -25.78 -4.34 -1.57
C ILE A 68 -24.66 -3.42 -1.08
N PHE A 69 -24.58 -2.19 -1.57
CA PHE A 69 -23.47 -1.27 -1.34
C PHE A 69 -23.85 -0.04 -0.49
N GLY A 70 -25.14 0.15 -0.20
CA GLY A 70 -25.67 1.33 0.49
C GLY A 70 -25.87 2.52 -0.43
N ASP A 71 -24.79 2.99 -1.04
CA ASP A 71 -24.78 4.14 -1.96
C ASP A 71 -23.73 3.98 -3.08
N LYS A 72 -23.51 5.04 -3.86
CA LYS A 72 -22.48 5.06 -4.91
C LYS A 72 -21.06 5.01 -4.30
N ASP A 73 -20.83 5.66 -3.17
CA ASP A 73 -19.52 5.71 -2.55
C ASP A 73 -19.13 4.32 -2.03
N GLY A 74 -20.04 3.56 -1.44
CA GLY A 74 -19.80 2.16 -1.05
C GLY A 74 -19.52 1.24 -2.23
N LEU A 75 -20.15 1.46 -3.39
CA LEU A 75 -19.80 0.75 -4.62
C LEU A 75 -18.39 1.11 -5.08
N LEU A 76 -18.03 2.40 -5.09
CA LEU A 76 -16.71 2.87 -5.52
C LEU A 76 -15.58 2.38 -4.60
N GLU A 77 -15.83 2.23 -3.29
CA GLU A 77 -14.89 1.61 -2.35
C GLU A 77 -14.57 0.16 -2.77
N GLU A 78 -15.58 -0.63 -3.13
CA GLU A 78 -15.38 -2.01 -3.57
C GLU A 78 -14.68 -2.11 -4.94
N VAL A 79 -14.94 -1.15 -5.83
CA VAL A 79 -14.23 -1.04 -7.12
C VAL A 79 -12.76 -0.70 -6.90
N ALA A 80 -12.46 0.23 -6.00
CA ALA A 80 -11.09 0.57 -5.62
C ALA A 80 -10.35 -0.65 -5.00
N GLU A 81 -10.98 -1.37 -4.08
CA GLU A 81 -10.44 -2.61 -3.51
C GLU A 81 -10.19 -3.67 -4.59
N HIS A 82 -11.11 -3.80 -5.57
CA HIS A 82 -10.94 -4.72 -6.68
C HIS A 82 -9.70 -4.39 -7.52
N GLY A 83 -9.54 -3.12 -7.93
CA GLY A 83 -8.41 -2.67 -8.77
C GLY A 83 -7.07 -2.75 -8.05
N PHE A 84 -7.04 -2.48 -6.74
CA PHE A 84 -5.81 -2.48 -5.95
C PHE A 84 -5.39 -3.86 -5.43
N ARG A 85 -6.26 -4.86 -5.50
CA ARG A 85 -6.03 -6.19 -4.89
C ARG A 85 -4.69 -6.81 -5.30
N ARG A 86 -4.40 -6.88 -6.60
CA ARG A 86 -3.16 -7.46 -7.11
C ARG A 86 -1.94 -6.62 -6.70
N TYR A 87 -2.05 -5.31 -6.80
CA TYR A 87 -0.99 -4.38 -6.38
C TYR A 87 -0.64 -4.56 -4.90
N LEU A 88 -1.64 -4.58 -4.02
CA LEU A 88 -1.44 -4.76 -2.59
C LEU A 88 -0.84 -6.14 -2.25
N ALA A 89 -1.25 -7.20 -2.95
CA ALA A 89 -0.67 -8.53 -2.76
C ALA A 89 0.83 -8.55 -3.09
N VAL A 90 1.22 -8.03 -4.27
CA VAL A 90 2.63 -7.95 -4.67
C VAL A 90 3.43 -7.04 -3.73
N LYS A 91 2.84 -5.93 -3.30
CA LYS A 91 3.48 -5.01 -2.34
C LYS A 91 3.75 -5.66 -1.00
N ALA A 92 2.84 -6.49 -0.51
CA ALA A 92 3.03 -7.24 0.74
C ALA A 92 4.20 -8.24 0.66
N GLU A 93 4.46 -8.83 -0.52
CA GLU A 93 5.59 -9.73 -0.74
C GLU A 93 6.94 -9.00 -0.61
N LEU A 94 7.02 -7.72 -0.96
CA LEU A 94 8.24 -6.91 -0.82
C LEU A 94 8.67 -6.73 0.64
N LEU A 95 7.76 -6.83 1.61
CA LEU A 95 8.06 -6.69 3.05
C LEU A 95 9.06 -7.73 3.57
N SER A 96 9.33 -8.80 2.81
CA SER A 96 10.25 -9.88 3.16
C SER A 96 11.70 -9.64 2.69
N GLY A 97 12.01 -8.48 2.07
CA GLY A 97 13.33 -8.18 1.53
C GLY A 97 14.35 -7.86 2.63
N ASP A 98 15.60 -8.28 2.44
CA ASP A 98 16.69 -8.13 3.42
C ASP A 98 17.23 -6.68 3.52
N ASP A 99 17.27 -5.93 2.40
CA ASP A 99 17.68 -4.52 2.39
C ASP A 99 16.45 -3.61 2.42
N SER A 100 16.18 -3.02 3.58
CA SER A 100 15.02 -2.16 3.80
C SER A 100 14.97 -0.94 2.89
N VAL A 101 16.12 -0.38 2.47
CA VAL A 101 16.16 0.76 1.54
C VAL A 101 15.92 0.30 0.10
N GLN A 102 16.41 -0.88 -0.29
CA GLN A 102 16.09 -1.45 -1.60
C GLN A 102 14.59 -1.80 -1.68
N VAL A 103 14.00 -2.32 -0.61
CA VAL A 103 12.54 -2.55 -0.51
C VAL A 103 11.75 -1.26 -0.79
N LEU A 104 12.21 -0.10 -0.30
CA LEU A 104 11.55 1.18 -0.62
C LEU A 104 11.67 1.56 -2.10
N ARG A 105 12.81 1.28 -2.75
CA ARG A 105 12.95 1.50 -4.21
C ARG A 105 12.02 0.60 -5.00
N ASP A 106 11.98 -0.67 -4.67
CA ASP A 106 11.11 -1.66 -5.32
C ASP A 106 9.63 -1.32 -5.12
N ALA A 107 9.26 -0.86 -3.92
CA ALA A 107 7.91 -0.39 -3.62
C ALA A 107 7.52 0.87 -4.41
N TRP A 108 8.46 1.80 -4.60
CA TRP A 108 8.28 2.95 -5.47
C TRP A 108 8.02 2.51 -6.92
N ASP A 109 8.88 1.68 -7.48
CA ASP A 109 8.77 1.23 -8.87
C ASP A 109 7.47 0.44 -9.10
N LEU A 110 7.06 -0.40 -8.15
CA LEU A 110 5.77 -1.08 -8.18
C LEU A 110 4.61 -0.10 -8.17
N HIS A 111 4.69 0.94 -7.32
CA HIS A 111 3.64 1.97 -7.19
C HIS A 111 3.47 2.77 -8.48
N ILE A 112 4.58 3.23 -9.07
CA ILE A 112 4.60 3.97 -10.35
C ILE A 112 4.02 3.10 -11.46
N ARG A 113 4.51 1.87 -11.61
CA ARG A 113 4.01 0.93 -12.61
C ARG A 113 2.51 0.74 -12.50
N PHE A 114 2.01 0.46 -11.30
CA PHE A 114 0.58 0.30 -11.06
C PHE A 114 -0.22 1.54 -11.48
N GLY A 115 0.22 2.74 -11.10
CA GLY A 115 -0.48 3.98 -11.44
C GLY A 115 -0.50 4.27 -12.94
N LEU A 116 0.57 3.90 -13.67
CA LEU A 116 0.65 4.07 -15.12
C LEU A 116 -0.15 3.01 -15.90
N GLU A 117 -0.17 1.77 -15.43
CA GLU A 117 -0.93 0.67 -16.04
C GLU A 117 -2.43 0.77 -15.74
N HIS A 118 -2.81 1.35 -14.58
CA HIS A 118 -4.20 1.41 -14.12
C HIS A 118 -4.63 2.84 -13.71
N PRO A 119 -4.51 3.84 -14.61
CA PRO A 119 -4.73 5.24 -14.26
C PRO A 119 -6.16 5.54 -13.79
N ALA A 120 -7.16 4.79 -14.27
CA ALA A 120 -8.55 4.98 -13.85
C ALA A 120 -8.78 4.59 -12.38
N TYR A 121 -8.23 3.44 -11.94
CA TYR A 121 -8.26 3.04 -10.52
C TYR A 121 -7.41 3.98 -9.66
N TYR A 122 -6.27 4.42 -10.18
CA TYR A 122 -5.41 5.35 -9.46
C TYR A 122 -6.13 6.69 -9.23
N ALA A 123 -6.78 7.24 -10.26
CA ALA A 123 -7.58 8.45 -10.16
C ALA A 123 -8.80 8.29 -9.24
N LEU A 124 -9.40 7.10 -9.18
CA LEU A 124 -10.49 6.81 -8.23
C LEU A 124 -10.04 6.96 -6.78
N VAL A 125 -8.82 6.51 -6.44
CA VAL A 125 -8.30 6.52 -5.07
C VAL A 125 -7.65 7.85 -4.71
N TYR A 126 -6.84 8.44 -5.60
CA TYR A 126 -6.00 9.61 -5.30
C TYR A 126 -6.37 10.88 -6.08
N GLY A 127 -7.17 10.77 -7.12
CA GLY A 127 -7.55 11.91 -7.96
C GLY A 127 -8.67 12.77 -7.40
N GLN A 128 -9.43 12.27 -6.41
CA GLN A 128 -10.51 13.00 -5.77
C GLN A 128 -10.18 13.33 -4.32
N VAL A 129 -9.75 14.56 -4.07
CA VAL A 129 -9.43 15.02 -2.71
C VAL A 129 -10.72 15.31 -1.96
N ARG A 130 -11.03 14.50 -0.94
CA ARG A 130 -12.07 14.76 0.06
C ARG A 130 -11.43 14.81 1.43
N PRO A 131 -11.45 15.94 2.16
CA PRO A 131 -10.84 16.04 3.48
C PRO A 131 -11.28 14.92 4.42
N GLY A 132 -10.32 14.22 5.02
CA GLY A 132 -10.59 13.11 5.94
C GLY A 132 -11.07 11.81 5.30
N HIS A 133 -11.17 11.74 3.97
CA HIS A 133 -11.62 10.55 3.26
C HIS A 133 -10.58 10.08 2.24
N LEU A 134 -9.85 9.04 2.59
CA LEU A 134 -9.05 8.25 1.67
C LEU A 134 -9.69 6.85 1.56
N PRO A 135 -9.95 6.32 0.35
CA PRO A 135 -10.47 4.97 0.16
C PRO A 135 -9.65 3.91 0.90
N GLN A 136 -10.27 2.81 1.33
CA GLN A 136 -9.62 1.78 2.13
C GLN A 136 -8.39 1.19 1.43
N ALA A 137 -8.45 0.99 0.11
CA ALA A 137 -7.31 0.55 -0.68
C ALA A 137 -6.10 1.49 -0.54
N GLY A 138 -6.33 2.81 -0.58
CA GLY A 138 -5.29 3.82 -0.35
C GLY A 138 -4.74 3.80 1.07
N ARG A 139 -5.61 3.63 2.08
CA ARG A 139 -5.18 3.50 3.49
C ARG A 139 -4.29 2.27 3.70
N ARG A 140 -4.64 1.12 3.09
CA ARG A 140 -3.80 -0.09 3.15
C ARG A 140 -2.45 0.15 2.49
N ALA A 141 -2.43 0.74 1.28
CA ALA A 141 -1.19 1.07 0.60
C ALA A 141 -0.28 2.00 1.43
N ALA A 142 -0.86 2.97 2.14
CA ALA A 142 -0.13 3.86 3.05
C ALA A 142 0.37 3.12 4.30
N ALA A 143 -0.41 2.19 4.87
CA ALA A 143 0.00 1.39 6.02
C ALA A 143 1.18 0.45 5.68
N ASP A 144 1.16 -0.19 4.49
CA ASP A 144 2.29 -1.00 4.03
C ASP A 144 3.55 -0.15 3.84
N LEU A 145 3.42 1.07 3.29
CA LEU A 145 4.55 2.01 3.18
C LEU A 145 5.08 2.41 4.55
N HIS A 146 4.22 2.74 5.49
CA HIS A 146 4.60 3.05 6.87
C HIS A 146 5.39 1.89 7.49
N HIS A 147 4.96 0.66 7.29
CA HIS A 147 5.67 -0.52 7.77
C HIS A 147 7.06 -0.66 7.14
N MET A 148 7.20 -0.48 5.82
CA MET A 148 8.51 -0.51 5.13
C MET A 148 9.46 0.55 5.67
N ILE A 149 8.97 1.78 5.89
CA ILE A 149 9.76 2.89 6.47
C ILE A 149 10.14 2.59 7.91
N THR A 150 9.28 1.93 8.69
CA THR A 150 9.59 1.46 10.04
C THR A 150 10.78 0.48 10.03
N GLN A 151 10.91 -0.39 9.02
CA GLN A 151 12.07 -1.28 8.90
C GLN A 151 13.36 -0.49 8.60
N VAL A 152 13.29 0.58 7.81
CA VAL A 152 14.44 1.49 7.59
C VAL A 152 14.86 2.18 8.89
N ALA A 153 13.88 2.60 9.71
CA ALA A 153 14.13 3.20 11.02
C ALA A 153 14.76 2.18 12.00
N ALA A 154 14.25 0.94 12.03
CA ALA A 154 14.81 -0.14 12.84
C ALA A 154 16.26 -0.47 12.47
N ALA A 155 16.62 -0.33 11.20
CA ALA A 155 17.99 -0.45 10.71
C ALA A 155 18.88 0.78 11.03
N GLY A 156 18.36 1.80 11.72
CA GLY A 156 19.08 3.03 12.03
C GLY A 156 19.39 3.91 10.82
N ARG A 157 18.70 3.69 9.70
CA ARG A 157 18.99 4.34 8.42
C ARG A 157 17.99 5.44 8.03
N LEU A 158 17.07 5.84 8.91
CA LEU A 158 16.11 6.89 8.64
C LEU A 158 16.60 8.25 9.18
N ARG A 159 16.35 9.34 8.44
CA ARG A 159 16.78 10.71 8.78
C ARG A 159 15.72 11.54 9.50
N MET A 160 14.48 11.08 9.56
CA MET A 160 13.35 11.81 10.15
C MET A 160 12.33 10.84 10.72
N SER A 161 11.26 11.32 11.37
CA SER A 161 10.22 10.45 11.93
C SER A 161 9.58 9.56 10.86
N VAL A 162 9.13 8.36 11.26
CA VAL A 162 8.47 7.39 10.36
C VAL A 162 7.25 8.02 9.72
N GLU A 163 6.47 8.78 10.49
CA GLU A 163 5.28 9.48 10.05
C GLU A 163 5.60 10.48 8.93
N ARG A 164 6.58 11.35 9.17
CA ARG A 164 7.01 12.37 8.19
C ARG A 164 7.60 11.73 6.94
N ALA A 165 8.45 10.73 7.08
CA ALA A 165 9.03 10.01 5.95
C ALA A 165 7.96 9.31 5.10
N THR A 166 6.93 8.72 5.76
CA THR A 166 5.78 8.10 5.08
C THR A 166 5.01 9.13 4.27
N GLU A 167 4.70 10.28 4.86
CA GLU A 167 3.97 11.36 4.18
C GLU A 167 4.76 11.93 2.99
N VAL A 168 6.07 12.16 3.16
CA VAL A 168 6.95 12.67 2.09
C VAL A 168 7.01 11.69 0.93
N MET A 169 7.30 10.42 1.21
CA MET A 169 7.41 9.41 0.14
C MET A 169 6.07 9.18 -0.56
N HIS A 170 4.97 9.10 0.20
CA HIS A 170 3.63 8.95 -0.35
C HIS A 170 3.24 10.14 -1.24
N SER A 171 3.44 11.37 -0.77
CA SER A 171 3.13 12.59 -1.51
C SER A 171 3.93 12.69 -2.81
N ALA A 172 5.22 12.37 -2.76
CA ALA A 172 6.08 12.38 -3.94
C ALA A 172 5.66 11.32 -4.97
N GLY A 173 5.35 10.09 -4.52
CA GLY A 173 4.89 9.01 -5.40
C GLY A 173 3.56 9.35 -6.08
N VAL A 174 2.58 9.82 -5.29
CA VAL A 174 1.28 10.25 -5.83
C VAL A 174 1.44 11.40 -6.83
N GLY A 175 2.22 12.43 -6.48
CA GLY A 175 2.48 13.56 -7.35
C GLY A 175 3.17 13.15 -8.66
N THR A 176 4.14 12.24 -8.58
CA THR A 176 4.84 11.71 -9.76
C THR A 176 3.89 11.00 -10.72
N ILE A 177 3.02 10.12 -10.21
CA ILE A 177 2.05 9.40 -11.05
C ILE A 177 1.05 10.37 -11.67
N LEU A 178 0.43 11.26 -10.87
CA LEU A 178 -0.54 12.22 -11.39
C LEU A 178 0.08 13.13 -12.46
N THR A 179 1.35 13.50 -12.30
CA THR A 179 2.09 14.25 -13.32
C THR A 179 2.28 13.42 -14.59
N LEU A 180 2.76 12.19 -14.47
CA LEU A 180 3.02 11.33 -15.64
C LEU A 180 1.74 10.99 -16.39
N VAL A 181 0.65 10.66 -15.71
CA VAL A 181 -0.62 10.31 -16.37
C VAL A 181 -1.32 11.53 -16.98
N SER A 182 -0.97 12.76 -16.60
CA SER A 182 -1.47 13.97 -17.24
C SER A 182 -0.90 14.22 -18.64
N HIS A 183 0.19 13.52 -19.00
CA HIS A 183 0.76 13.55 -20.33
C HIS A 183 0.28 12.36 -21.18
N PRO A 184 0.17 12.54 -22.52
CA PRO A 184 -0.02 11.42 -23.43
C PRO A 184 1.05 10.35 -23.22
N GLU A 185 0.70 9.08 -23.36
CA GLU A 185 1.60 7.96 -23.06
C GLU A 185 2.95 8.06 -23.79
N ALA A 186 2.93 8.47 -25.06
CA ALA A 186 4.12 8.64 -25.88
C ALA A 186 5.06 9.78 -25.40
N GLU A 187 4.57 10.69 -24.57
CA GLU A 187 5.33 11.85 -24.05
C GLU A 187 5.80 11.63 -22.60
N ARG A 188 5.44 10.51 -21.97
CA ARG A 188 5.85 10.20 -20.59
C ARG A 188 7.34 9.87 -20.55
N ASP A 189 8.10 10.64 -19.78
CA ASP A 189 9.52 10.37 -19.56
C ASP A 189 9.71 9.54 -18.26
N PRO A 190 10.10 8.25 -18.37
CA PRO A 190 10.31 7.39 -17.19
C PRO A 190 11.44 7.89 -16.28
N ARG A 191 12.41 8.65 -16.81
CA ARG A 191 13.51 9.23 -16.02
C ARG A 191 13.02 10.21 -14.96
N THR A 192 11.83 10.81 -15.15
CA THR A 192 11.18 11.64 -14.13
C THR A 192 10.92 10.86 -12.86
N SER A 193 10.42 9.63 -12.98
CA SER A 193 10.19 8.75 -11.83
C SER A 193 11.49 8.33 -11.17
N ASP A 194 12.50 7.95 -11.95
CA ASP A 194 13.81 7.54 -11.42
C ASP A 194 14.48 8.67 -10.63
N ALA A 195 14.45 9.89 -11.19
CA ALA A 195 14.99 11.07 -10.52
C ALA A 195 14.24 11.40 -9.22
N ALA A 196 12.91 11.35 -9.24
CA ALA A 196 12.09 11.59 -8.06
C ALA A 196 12.33 10.53 -6.97
N ARG A 197 12.41 9.23 -7.37
CA ARG A 197 12.75 8.14 -6.48
C ARG A 197 14.05 8.38 -5.73
N GLU A 198 15.15 8.60 -6.48
CA GLU A 198 16.47 8.76 -5.85
C GLU A 198 16.54 10.04 -5.00
N MET A 199 15.91 11.13 -5.44
CA MET A 199 15.84 12.36 -4.64
C MET A 199 15.15 12.11 -3.31
N VAL A 200 14.00 11.42 -3.30
CA VAL A 200 13.24 11.12 -2.09
C VAL A 200 14.01 10.13 -1.20
N ILE A 201 14.49 9.01 -1.76
CA ILE A 201 15.23 8.00 -0.99
C ILE A 201 16.47 8.64 -0.32
N ASN A 202 17.26 9.44 -1.04
CA ASN A 202 18.43 10.10 -0.48
C ASN A 202 18.08 11.15 0.59
N ALA A 203 16.93 11.81 0.48
CA ALA A 203 16.44 12.73 1.50
C ALA A 203 15.98 12.00 2.78
N LEU A 204 15.43 10.81 2.65
CA LEU A 204 14.87 10.04 3.77
C LEU A 204 15.90 9.16 4.47
N THR A 205 16.93 8.67 3.76
CA THR A 205 17.79 7.58 4.26
C THR A 205 19.25 7.96 4.39
N LEU A 206 19.93 7.30 5.32
CA LEU A 206 21.38 7.32 5.48
C LEU A 206 22.02 6.26 4.57
N PRO A 207 23.25 6.49 4.06
CA PRO A 207 24.00 5.47 3.35
C PRO A 207 24.28 4.27 4.26
N PRO A 208 24.52 3.06 3.70
CA PRO A 208 24.97 1.93 4.50
C PRO A 208 26.28 2.27 5.22
N ALA A 209 26.50 1.70 6.41
CA ALA A 209 27.80 1.78 7.07
C ALA A 209 28.87 1.15 6.15
N ALA A 210 30.01 1.79 5.99
CA ALA A 210 31.14 1.18 5.28
C ALA A 210 31.68 -0.02 6.11
N ASP A 211 32.14 -1.08 5.41
CA ASP A 211 32.70 -2.26 6.06
C ASP A 211 33.84 -1.85 7.01
N GLY A 212 33.64 -2.07 8.30
CA GLY A 212 34.62 -1.80 9.35
C GLY A 212 34.51 -0.44 10.06
N ASP A 213 33.65 0.44 9.62
CA ASP A 213 33.28 1.62 10.40
C ASP A 213 32.07 1.29 11.31
N GLU A 214 32.15 1.77 12.56
CA GLU A 214 30.94 1.99 13.36
C GLU A 214 29.91 2.70 12.46
N PRO A 215 28.63 2.30 12.44
CA PRO A 215 27.63 2.94 11.57
C PRO A 215 27.82 4.45 11.69
N PRO A 216 27.99 5.20 10.58
CA PRO A 216 28.39 6.61 10.60
C PRO A 216 27.52 7.28 11.62
N GLY A 217 28.15 7.72 12.73
CA GLY A 217 27.57 7.96 14.06
C GLY A 217 26.18 8.51 13.90
N GLY A 218 25.18 7.64 14.15
CA GLY A 218 23.80 7.93 13.77
C GLY A 218 23.45 9.32 14.27
N THR A 219 22.89 10.16 13.45
CA THR A 219 22.41 11.46 13.91
C THR A 219 21.54 11.21 15.14
N LEU A 220 21.48 12.17 16.06
CA LEU A 220 20.58 12.04 17.23
C LEU A 220 19.17 11.61 16.80
N ALA A 221 18.73 12.12 15.66
CA ALA A 221 17.45 11.75 15.04
C ALA A 221 17.36 10.25 14.66
N SER A 222 18.35 9.69 13.96
CA SER A 222 18.34 8.28 13.57
C SER A 222 18.42 7.34 14.77
N SER A 223 19.21 7.70 15.80
CA SER A 223 19.29 6.93 17.05
C SER A 223 17.97 6.97 17.83
N ALA A 224 17.32 8.13 17.88
CA ALA A 224 16.00 8.28 18.50
C ALA A 224 14.95 7.44 17.77
N MET A 225 14.99 7.39 16.45
CA MET A 225 14.07 6.58 15.64
C MET A 225 14.26 5.09 15.87
N ALA A 226 15.50 4.59 15.87
CA ALA A 226 15.77 3.18 16.14
C ALA A 226 15.26 2.78 17.52
N LEU A 227 15.47 3.65 18.55
CA LEU A 227 14.97 3.40 19.90
C LEU A 227 13.43 3.45 19.98
N LEU A 228 12.77 4.37 19.26
CA LEU A 228 11.31 4.41 19.16
C LEU A 228 10.73 3.08 18.62
N VAL A 229 11.32 2.56 17.54
CA VAL A 229 10.88 1.30 16.96
C VAL A 229 11.12 0.14 17.92
N ALA A 230 12.30 0.07 18.56
CA ALA A 230 12.62 -0.97 19.54
C ALA A 230 11.64 -0.95 20.72
N LEU A 231 11.34 0.22 21.28
CA LEU A 231 10.35 0.37 22.36
C LEU A 231 8.92 0.01 21.91
N GLY A 232 8.58 0.24 20.65
CA GLY A 232 7.28 -0.14 20.08
C GLY A 232 7.08 -1.65 19.97
N GLN A 233 8.18 -2.41 19.85
CA GLN A 233 8.17 -3.87 19.73
C GLN A 233 8.37 -4.60 21.08
N ASP A 234 8.84 -3.90 22.12
CA ASP A 234 9.14 -4.46 23.44
C ASP A 234 8.24 -3.87 24.53
N ASP A 235 7.23 -4.65 24.93
CA ASP A 235 6.35 -4.30 26.04
C ASP A 235 6.95 -4.64 27.41
N THR A 236 8.14 -5.27 27.45
CA THR A 236 8.81 -5.70 28.70
C THR A 236 9.83 -4.71 29.23
N ALA A 237 10.05 -3.58 28.54
CA ALA A 237 10.93 -2.53 28.97
C ALA A 237 10.58 -2.07 30.41
N PRO A 238 11.57 -1.93 31.34
CA PRO A 238 11.33 -1.67 32.76
C PRO A 238 10.96 -0.19 33.00
N LEU A 239 9.89 0.26 32.35
CA LEU A 239 9.34 1.61 32.40
C LEU A 239 7.88 1.57 32.86
N SER A 240 7.52 2.47 33.75
CA SER A 240 6.11 2.72 34.04
C SER A 240 5.39 3.30 32.82
N PRO A 241 4.06 3.19 32.71
CA PRO A 241 3.31 3.78 31.59
C PRO A 241 3.58 5.28 31.38
N ALA A 242 3.77 6.04 32.46
CA ALA A 242 4.06 7.47 32.40
C ALA A 242 5.48 7.76 31.86
N GLU A 243 6.49 7.01 32.33
CA GLU A 243 7.87 7.13 31.84
C GLU A 243 7.95 6.73 30.36
N ARG A 244 7.27 5.65 29.96
CA ARG A 244 7.20 5.22 28.56
C ARG A 244 6.58 6.30 27.67
N ALA A 245 5.46 6.90 28.09
CA ALA A 245 4.80 7.96 27.34
C ALA A 245 5.69 9.19 27.18
N LEU A 246 6.38 9.61 28.25
CA LEU A 246 7.28 10.75 28.20
C LEU A 246 8.52 10.48 27.33
N LEU A 247 9.10 9.29 27.44
CA LEU A 247 10.25 8.90 26.60
C LEU A 247 9.88 8.88 25.13
N LEU A 248 8.72 8.32 24.76
CA LEU A 248 8.23 8.32 23.38
C LEU A 248 8.03 9.75 22.86
N GLU A 249 7.50 10.67 23.68
CA GLU A 249 7.37 12.08 23.30
C GLU A 249 8.73 12.73 23.04
N TRP A 250 9.71 12.51 23.90
CA TRP A 250 11.07 13.06 23.72
C TRP A 250 11.76 12.50 22.48
N LEU A 251 11.67 11.19 22.26
CA LEU A 251 12.27 10.54 21.11
C LEU A 251 11.65 11.04 19.79
N ASN A 252 10.33 11.24 19.75
CA ASN A 252 9.66 11.84 18.60
C ASN A 252 10.17 13.26 18.30
N ARG A 253 10.32 14.09 19.34
CA ARG A 253 10.89 15.44 19.19
C ARG A 253 12.33 15.41 18.67
N LEU A 254 13.16 14.49 19.17
CA LEU A 254 14.55 14.33 18.74
C LEU A 254 14.64 13.81 17.29
N ALA A 255 13.73 12.91 16.92
CA ALA A 255 13.64 12.37 15.57
C ALA A 255 13.25 13.41 14.51
N ASP A 256 12.48 14.43 14.91
CA ASP A 256 12.03 15.52 14.05
C ASP A 256 12.84 16.81 14.21
N ALA A 257 13.84 16.82 15.08
CA ALA A 257 14.74 17.94 15.18
C ALA A 257 15.52 18.09 13.86
N THR A 258 15.28 19.17 13.16
CA THR A 258 16.09 19.57 11.99
C THR A 258 17.37 20.23 12.51
N ASP A 259 18.54 19.73 12.11
CA ASP A 259 19.82 20.40 12.31
C ASP A 259 19.89 21.72 11.54
#